data_e9122b38ab5b1ab15736d562b5363b18
#
_entry.id   e9122b38ab5b1ab15736d562b5363b18
#
_cell.length_a   1.000
_cell.length_b   1.000
_cell.length_c   1.000
_cell.angle_alpha   90.00
_cell.angle_beta   90.00
_cell.angle_gamma   90.00
#
_symmetry.space_group_name_H-M   'P 1'
#
loop_
_entity.id
_entity.type
_entity.pdbx_description
1 polymer ?
#
loop_
_entity_poly.entity_id
_entity_poly.type
_entity_poly.pdbx_seq_one_letter_code
_entity_poly.pdbx_strand_id
1 'polypeptide(L)'
;MKKVLVTGANKGIGFEIARHLGKSGWQGIVGARNEERAMAAVRQLETEGIATAGWQYVNLSDNKSLERSAAEVTRNHPDLCLLVNNAGIPGDMEVMSYEAGMDDVVQTVQVNYIGTFCLTRALLPLLMQNRGRIVNITVPTEVSPYWHPMAYVASKAAQNVMTSIMAMEFEKKQIPVEIFDIHPGATCTDLNNHYSGPGSHQPDVIGEKIAAVVNDGQRHQGDFIELYPIVDEGRD
;
A
#
# COMPACT_ATOMS: atom_id res chain seq x y z
N MET A 1 8.08 -3.32 -20.58
CA MET A 1 6.78 -3.49 -19.85
C MET A 1 6.89 -2.67 -18.58
N LYS A 2 5.86 -1.90 -18.19
CA LYS A 2 5.92 -1.09 -16.95
C LYS A 2 6.00 -2.01 -15.73
N LYS A 3 6.89 -1.70 -14.77
CA LYS A 3 7.03 -2.49 -13.53
C LYS A 3 6.42 -1.80 -12.32
N VAL A 4 5.82 -2.62 -11.46
CA VAL A 4 5.26 -2.20 -10.18
C VAL A 4 5.81 -3.04 -9.03
N LEU A 5 6.25 -2.40 -7.95
CA LEU A 5 6.49 -3.05 -6.67
C LEU A 5 5.26 -2.86 -5.78
N VAL A 6 4.64 -3.97 -5.36
CA VAL A 6 3.51 -3.95 -4.41
C VAL A 6 3.97 -4.55 -3.09
N THR A 7 3.97 -3.76 -2.01
CA THR A 7 4.32 -4.27 -0.68
C THR A 7 3.16 -5.07 -0.07
N GLY A 8 3.48 -6.18 0.62
CA GLY A 8 2.46 -7.09 1.16
C GLY A 8 1.67 -7.86 0.09
N ALA A 9 2.26 -8.06 -1.10
CA ALA A 9 1.57 -8.67 -2.24
C ALA A 9 1.53 -10.21 -2.20
N ASN A 10 1.91 -10.82 -1.09
CA ASN A 10 1.81 -12.27 -0.93
C ASN A 10 0.41 -12.78 -0.57
N LYS A 11 -0.54 -11.90 -0.31
CA LYS A 11 -1.97 -12.21 -0.01
C LYS A 11 -2.84 -10.95 -0.02
N GLY A 12 -4.16 -11.15 0.10
CA GLY A 12 -5.15 -10.08 0.33
C GLY A 12 -5.15 -9.01 -0.76
N ILE A 13 -5.40 -7.76 -0.37
CA ILE A 13 -5.49 -6.63 -1.31
C ILE A 13 -4.22 -6.50 -2.15
N GLY A 14 -3.03 -6.61 -1.54
CA GLY A 14 -1.77 -6.47 -2.27
C GLY A 14 -1.57 -7.51 -3.38
N PHE A 15 -1.97 -8.77 -3.13
CA PHE A 15 -1.95 -9.81 -4.15
C PHE A 15 -2.90 -9.48 -5.31
N GLU A 16 -4.12 -9.04 -5.00
CA GLU A 16 -5.11 -8.70 -6.02
C GLU A 16 -4.73 -7.43 -6.80
N ILE A 17 -4.09 -6.45 -6.17
CA ILE A 17 -3.50 -5.30 -6.89
C ILE A 17 -2.47 -5.79 -7.92
N ALA A 18 -1.53 -6.64 -7.50
CA ALA A 18 -0.52 -7.19 -8.40
C ALA A 18 -1.15 -8.00 -9.54
N ARG A 19 -2.20 -8.78 -9.25
CA ARG A 19 -2.95 -9.59 -10.19
C ARG A 19 -3.67 -8.73 -11.24
N HIS A 20 -4.44 -7.73 -10.82
CA HIS A 20 -5.22 -6.89 -11.74
C HIS A 20 -4.35 -5.91 -12.54
N LEU A 21 -3.29 -5.37 -11.95
CA LEU A 21 -2.28 -4.62 -12.70
C LEU A 21 -1.59 -5.51 -13.73
N GLY A 22 -1.26 -6.76 -13.36
CA GLY A 22 -0.70 -7.73 -14.28
C GLY A 22 -1.61 -8.03 -15.48
N LYS A 23 -2.92 -8.22 -15.25
CA LYS A 23 -3.93 -8.34 -16.32
C LYS A 23 -3.99 -7.11 -17.23
N SER A 24 -3.62 -5.95 -16.72
CA SER A 24 -3.56 -4.67 -17.47
C SER A 24 -2.19 -4.41 -18.12
N GLY A 25 -1.30 -5.40 -18.15
CA GLY A 25 -0.01 -5.32 -18.85
C GLY A 25 1.15 -4.79 -18.02
N TRP A 26 1.01 -4.67 -16.69
CA TRP A 26 2.11 -4.41 -15.78
C TRP A 26 2.88 -5.69 -15.46
N GLN A 27 4.14 -5.54 -15.07
CA GLN A 27 4.93 -6.63 -14.52
C GLN A 27 5.12 -6.42 -13.01
N GLY A 28 4.45 -7.26 -12.22
CA GLY A 28 4.43 -7.15 -10.76
C GLY A 28 5.69 -7.71 -10.11
N ILE A 29 6.22 -6.97 -9.12
CA ILE A 29 7.21 -7.46 -8.16
C ILE A 29 6.47 -7.66 -6.83
N VAL A 30 6.43 -8.90 -6.36
CA VAL A 30 5.78 -9.26 -5.10
C VAL A 30 6.67 -8.85 -3.92
N GLY A 31 6.37 -7.73 -3.26
CA GLY A 31 7.08 -7.29 -2.05
C GLY A 31 6.57 -8.01 -0.81
N ALA A 32 7.41 -8.78 -0.12
CA ALA A 32 7.02 -9.51 1.09
C ALA A 32 8.22 -9.79 2.02
N ARG A 33 7.94 -10.05 3.30
CA ARG A 33 8.98 -10.40 4.30
C ARG A 33 9.24 -11.91 4.44
N ASN A 34 8.40 -12.74 3.82
CA ASN A 34 8.52 -14.20 3.86
C ASN A 34 8.65 -14.72 2.43
N GLU A 35 9.79 -15.33 2.13
CA GLU A 35 10.15 -15.83 0.82
C GLU A 35 9.20 -16.91 0.31
N GLU A 36 8.89 -17.90 1.14
CA GLU A 36 8.05 -19.02 0.75
C GLU A 36 6.65 -18.55 0.30
N ARG A 37 6.04 -17.63 1.08
CA ARG A 37 4.75 -17.03 0.73
C ARG A 37 4.83 -16.15 -0.49
N ALA A 38 5.91 -15.40 -0.66
CA ALA A 38 6.14 -14.58 -1.85
C ALA A 38 6.25 -15.44 -3.11
N MET A 39 7.04 -16.50 -3.06
CA MET A 39 7.22 -17.43 -4.16
C MET A 39 5.92 -18.20 -4.49
N ALA A 40 5.11 -18.52 -3.49
CA ALA A 40 3.78 -19.10 -3.72
C ALA A 40 2.86 -18.13 -4.50
N ALA A 41 2.84 -16.85 -4.11
CA ALA A 41 2.09 -15.82 -4.80
C ALA A 41 2.58 -15.60 -6.25
N VAL A 42 3.90 -15.55 -6.46
CA VAL A 42 4.49 -15.47 -7.81
C VAL A 42 4.02 -16.63 -8.68
N ARG A 43 4.17 -17.88 -8.18
CA ARG A 43 3.72 -19.08 -8.93
C ARG A 43 2.22 -19.05 -9.24
N GLN A 44 1.40 -18.56 -8.30
CA GLN A 44 -0.03 -18.43 -8.54
C GLN A 44 -0.32 -17.46 -9.69
N LEU A 45 0.29 -16.25 -9.67
CA LEU A 45 0.14 -15.28 -10.75
C LEU A 45 0.58 -15.86 -12.11
N GLU A 46 1.73 -16.54 -12.16
CA GLU A 46 2.24 -17.17 -13.36
C GLU A 46 1.33 -18.28 -13.90
N THR A 47 0.72 -19.08 -12.99
CA THR A 47 -0.28 -20.11 -13.37
C THR A 47 -1.53 -19.50 -14.00
N GLU A 48 -1.88 -18.27 -13.61
CA GLU A 48 -2.96 -17.50 -14.20
C GLU A 48 -2.55 -16.77 -15.50
N GLY A 49 -1.33 -16.99 -15.99
CA GLY A 49 -0.80 -16.36 -17.21
C GLY A 49 -0.39 -14.89 -17.02
N ILE A 50 -0.22 -14.45 -15.78
CA ILE A 50 0.16 -13.09 -15.44
C ILE A 50 1.70 -13.00 -15.37
N ALA A 51 2.29 -12.10 -16.16
CA ALA A 51 3.72 -11.87 -16.14
C ALA A 51 4.17 -11.21 -14.83
N THR A 52 5.09 -11.83 -14.12
CA THR A 52 5.72 -11.27 -12.92
C THR A 52 7.20 -10.93 -13.16
N ALA A 53 7.74 -10.05 -12.34
CA ALA A 53 9.18 -9.80 -12.25
C ALA A 53 9.80 -10.49 -11.00
N GLY A 54 9.08 -11.50 -10.47
CA GLY A 54 9.50 -12.24 -9.29
C GLY A 54 9.08 -11.55 -7.98
N TRP A 55 9.91 -11.71 -6.97
CA TRP A 55 9.64 -11.14 -5.65
C TRP A 55 10.84 -10.35 -5.12
N GLN A 56 10.57 -9.47 -4.16
CA GLN A 56 11.57 -8.69 -3.44
C GLN A 56 11.36 -8.80 -1.93
N TYR A 57 12.43 -9.03 -1.18
CA TYR A 57 12.37 -8.99 0.28
C TYR A 57 12.06 -7.57 0.74
N VAL A 58 10.92 -7.39 1.41
CA VAL A 58 10.46 -6.11 1.97
C VAL A 58 9.99 -6.35 3.41
N ASN A 59 10.76 -5.86 4.38
CA ASN A 59 10.42 -5.91 5.81
C ASN A 59 10.35 -4.50 6.38
N LEU A 60 9.13 -3.97 6.53
CA LEU A 60 8.88 -2.60 7.00
C LEU A 60 9.27 -2.36 8.47
N SER A 61 9.60 -3.40 9.23
CA SER A 61 10.12 -3.25 10.60
C SER A 61 11.65 -3.09 10.68
N ASP A 62 12.37 -3.20 9.55
CA ASP A 62 13.83 -3.10 9.50
C ASP A 62 14.30 -2.10 8.43
N ASN A 63 14.52 -0.86 8.84
CA ASN A 63 14.91 0.22 7.93
C ASN A 63 16.22 -0.07 7.17
N LYS A 64 17.19 -0.77 7.78
CA LYS A 64 18.44 -1.14 7.10
C LYS A 64 18.21 -2.17 5.99
N SER A 65 17.30 -3.11 6.23
CA SER A 65 16.92 -4.08 5.18
C SER A 65 16.17 -3.41 4.04
N LEU A 66 15.37 -2.36 4.31
CA LEU A 66 14.66 -1.60 3.28
C LEU A 66 15.63 -0.83 2.36
N GLU A 67 16.68 -0.23 2.90
CA GLU A 67 17.72 0.42 2.09
C GLU A 67 18.41 -0.58 1.15
N ARG A 68 18.74 -1.78 1.66
CA ARG A 68 19.30 -2.85 0.82
C ARG A 68 18.31 -3.32 -0.24
N SER A 69 17.05 -3.54 0.15
CA SER A 69 15.98 -3.91 -0.76
C SER A 69 15.80 -2.90 -1.89
N ALA A 70 15.77 -1.60 -1.58
CA ALA A 70 15.67 -0.54 -2.57
C ALA A 70 16.87 -0.51 -3.53
N ALA A 71 18.08 -0.76 -3.04
CA ALA A 71 19.28 -0.86 -3.86
C ALA A 71 19.21 -2.08 -4.81
N GLU A 72 18.71 -3.21 -4.34
CA GLU A 72 18.47 -4.40 -5.15
C GLU A 72 17.41 -4.17 -6.23
N VAL A 73 16.28 -3.55 -5.86
CA VAL A 73 15.24 -3.16 -6.81
C VAL A 73 15.79 -2.22 -7.88
N THR A 74 16.57 -1.21 -7.50
CA THR A 74 17.18 -0.27 -8.43
C THR A 74 18.12 -0.97 -9.44
N ARG A 75 18.88 -1.95 -8.97
CA ARG A 75 19.81 -2.71 -9.82
C ARG A 75 19.09 -3.69 -10.75
N ASN A 76 18.10 -4.42 -10.23
CA ASN A 76 17.45 -5.52 -10.94
C ASN A 76 16.22 -5.08 -11.75
N HIS A 77 15.62 -3.95 -11.39
CA HIS A 77 14.40 -3.41 -11.99
C HIS A 77 14.53 -1.89 -12.26
N PRO A 78 15.53 -1.48 -13.08
CA PRO A 78 15.79 -0.05 -13.33
C PRO A 78 14.63 0.67 -14.03
N ASP A 79 13.66 -0.06 -14.54
CA ASP A 79 12.43 0.40 -15.19
C ASP A 79 11.21 0.43 -14.25
N LEU A 80 11.42 0.28 -12.92
CA LEU A 80 10.34 0.43 -11.93
C LEU A 80 9.74 1.84 -12.02
N CYS A 81 8.44 1.93 -12.25
CA CYS A 81 7.73 3.20 -12.36
C CYS A 81 6.47 3.31 -11.49
N LEU A 82 6.17 2.29 -10.68
CA LEU A 82 5.08 2.34 -9.71
C LEU A 82 5.48 1.64 -8.41
N LEU A 83 5.29 2.33 -7.29
CA LEU A 83 5.37 1.76 -5.94
C LEU A 83 3.97 1.79 -5.32
N VAL A 84 3.46 0.62 -4.91
CA VAL A 84 2.22 0.52 -4.13
C VAL A 84 2.56 0.13 -2.70
N ASN A 85 2.43 1.06 -1.78
CA ASN A 85 2.58 0.86 -0.35
C ASN A 85 1.27 0.32 0.22
N ASN A 86 1.12 -1.00 0.20
CA ASN A 86 -0.08 -1.69 0.69
C ASN A 86 0.16 -2.41 2.04
N ALA A 87 1.37 -2.88 2.30
CA ALA A 87 1.67 -3.62 3.52
C ALA A 87 1.39 -2.80 4.79
N GLY A 88 0.79 -3.45 5.78
CA GLY A 88 0.52 -2.87 7.09
C GLY A 88 0.13 -3.94 8.10
N ILE A 89 0.10 -3.55 9.37
CA ILE A 89 -0.40 -4.36 10.49
C ILE A 89 -1.46 -3.56 11.25
N PRO A 90 -2.48 -4.23 11.81
CA PRO A 90 -3.60 -3.55 12.46
C PRO A 90 -3.26 -2.99 13.85
N GLY A 91 -2.17 -3.46 14.48
CA GLY A 91 -1.97 -3.29 15.92
C GLY A 91 -2.98 -4.12 16.74
N ASP A 92 -3.07 -3.84 18.02
CA ASP A 92 -4.09 -4.44 18.88
C ASP A 92 -5.45 -3.77 18.61
N MET A 93 -6.40 -4.54 18.08
CA MET A 93 -7.73 -4.04 17.69
C MET A 93 -8.78 -4.12 18.80
N GLU A 94 -8.46 -4.78 19.91
CA GLU A 94 -9.42 -5.12 20.97
C GLU A 94 -9.24 -4.22 22.20
N VAL A 95 -8.07 -3.59 22.34
CA VAL A 95 -7.71 -2.79 23.50
C VAL A 95 -8.18 -1.33 23.35
N MET A 96 -8.66 -0.75 24.42
CA MET A 96 -9.01 0.68 24.46
C MET A 96 -7.75 1.54 24.34
N SER A 97 -7.86 2.69 23.68
CA SER A 97 -6.71 3.53 23.35
C SER A 97 -5.80 3.90 24.53
N TYR A 98 -6.40 4.12 25.72
CA TYR A 98 -5.66 4.46 26.94
C TYR A 98 -5.01 3.25 27.65
N GLU A 99 -5.31 2.02 27.19
CA GLU A 99 -4.74 0.76 27.66
C GLU A 99 -3.73 0.18 26.65
N ALA A 100 -3.57 0.83 25.49
CA ALA A 100 -2.70 0.33 24.43
C ALA A 100 -1.25 0.17 24.91
N GLY A 101 -0.67 -1.00 24.68
CA GLY A 101 0.72 -1.28 24.97
C GLY A 101 1.67 -0.46 24.09
N MET A 102 2.70 0.17 24.70
CA MET A 102 3.64 0.99 23.94
C MET A 102 4.41 0.22 22.88
N ASP A 103 4.71 -1.07 23.11
CA ASP A 103 5.40 -1.90 22.12
C ASP A 103 4.54 -2.11 20.88
N ASP A 104 3.23 -2.34 21.05
CA ASP A 104 2.29 -2.45 19.93
C ASP A 104 2.19 -1.14 19.13
N VAL A 105 2.05 -0.01 19.85
CA VAL A 105 1.99 1.32 19.21
C VAL A 105 3.26 1.59 18.40
N VAL A 106 4.44 1.37 19.01
CA VAL A 106 5.73 1.58 18.35
C VAL A 106 5.87 0.67 17.13
N GLN A 107 5.54 -0.62 17.26
CA GLN A 107 5.62 -1.57 16.15
C GLN A 107 4.67 -1.21 15.01
N THR A 108 3.45 -0.82 15.33
CA THR A 108 2.45 -0.45 14.33
C THR A 108 2.87 0.81 13.56
N VAL A 109 3.34 1.84 14.27
CA VAL A 109 3.87 3.07 13.65
C VAL A 109 5.14 2.78 12.84
N GLN A 110 6.04 1.92 13.36
CA GLN A 110 7.25 1.50 12.65
C GLN A 110 6.91 0.85 11.31
N VAL A 111 5.99 -0.10 11.29
CA VAL A 111 5.63 -0.82 10.06
C VAL A 111 4.83 0.05 9.10
N ASN A 112 3.74 0.66 9.58
CA ASN A 112 2.79 1.31 8.70
C ASN A 112 3.28 2.68 8.19
N TYR A 113 4.06 3.41 8.99
CA TYR A 113 4.52 4.75 8.62
C TYR A 113 6.02 4.82 8.39
N ILE A 114 6.86 4.54 9.39
CA ILE A 114 8.31 4.76 9.29
C ILE A 114 8.93 3.88 8.21
N GLY A 115 8.60 2.58 8.18
CA GLY A 115 9.09 1.65 7.16
C GLY A 115 8.58 2.01 5.75
N THR A 116 7.32 2.40 5.63
CA THR A 116 6.74 2.87 4.37
C THR A 116 7.46 4.12 3.86
N PHE A 117 7.71 5.11 4.73
CA PHE A 117 8.47 6.31 4.39
C PHE A 117 9.92 5.96 4.01
N CYS A 118 10.59 5.08 4.77
CA CYS A 118 11.95 4.65 4.48
C CYS A 118 12.07 4.03 3.09
N LEU A 119 11.19 3.09 2.73
CA LEU A 119 11.17 2.45 1.41
C LEU A 119 10.86 3.46 0.30
N THR A 120 9.84 4.29 0.50
CA THR A 120 9.45 5.34 -0.44
C THR A 120 10.60 6.28 -0.74
N ARG A 121 11.26 6.79 0.31
CA ARG A 121 12.43 7.68 0.18
C ARG A 121 13.59 7.00 -0.56
N ALA A 122 13.86 5.73 -0.24
CA ALA A 122 14.97 4.99 -0.84
C ALA A 122 14.75 4.70 -2.34
N LEU A 123 13.49 4.49 -2.76
CA LEU A 123 13.12 4.28 -4.16
C LEU A 123 12.84 5.57 -4.94
N LEU A 124 12.70 6.72 -4.25
CA LEU A 124 12.36 8.00 -4.89
C LEU A 124 13.29 8.38 -6.05
N PRO A 125 14.63 8.24 -5.97
CA PRO A 125 15.51 8.56 -7.09
C PRO A 125 15.21 7.75 -8.36
N LEU A 126 14.89 6.46 -8.20
CA LEU A 126 14.51 5.59 -9.31
C LEU A 126 13.16 6.00 -9.91
N LEU A 127 12.17 6.28 -9.05
CA LEU A 127 10.86 6.76 -9.48
C LEU A 127 10.96 8.12 -10.19
N MET A 128 11.83 9.03 -9.74
CA MET A 128 12.11 10.30 -10.42
C MET A 128 12.66 10.08 -11.83
N GLN A 129 13.64 9.17 -11.98
CA GLN A 129 14.22 8.82 -13.27
C GLN A 129 13.17 8.30 -14.26
N ASN A 130 12.22 7.51 -13.76
CA ASN A 130 11.20 6.86 -14.57
C ASN A 130 9.86 7.63 -14.65
N ARG A 131 9.78 8.85 -14.10
CA ARG A 131 8.55 9.64 -14.00
C ARG A 131 7.41 8.81 -13.39
N GLY A 132 7.75 8.17 -12.28
CA GLY A 132 6.93 7.13 -11.64
C GLY A 132 5.82 7.68 -10.76
N ARG A 133 5.11 6.75 -10.15
CA ARG A 133 3.97 7.01 -9.25
C ARG A 133 4.15 6.27 -7.93
N ILE A 134 3.63 6.84 -6.86
CA ILE A 134 3.54 6.24 -5.52
C ILE A 134 2.07 6.23 -5.11
N VAL A 135 1.57 5.06 -4.77
CA VAL A 135 0.20 4.84 -4.29
C VAL A 135 0.27 4.28 -2.89
N ASN A 136 -0.35 4.94 -1.93
CA ASN A 136 -0.45 4.45 -0.57
C ASN A 136 -1.87 3.92 -0.31
N ILE A 137 -1.97 2.70 0.20
CA ILE A 137 -3.24 2.14 0.64
C ILE A 137 -3.43 2.52 2.11
N THR A 138 -4.42 3.36 2.35
CA THR A 138 -4.62 4.03 3.63
C THR A 138 -6.09 4.05 4.05
N VAL A 139 -6.44 4.83 5.06
CA VAL A 139 -7.80 5.03 5.56
C VAL A 139 -8.04 6.50 5.83
N PRO A 140 -9.31 6.96 5.89
CA PRO A 140 -9.64 8.32 6.31
C PRO A 140 -9.06 8.66 7.68
N THR A 141 -8.86 9.95 7.94
CA THR A 141 -8.41 10.46 9.24
C THR A 141 -9.54 10.64 10.23
N GLU A 142 -10.77 10.66 9.74
CA GLU A 142 -11.99 10.71 10.56
C GLU A 142 -12.14 9.40 11.34
N VAL A 143 -12.39 9.52 12.64
CA VAL A 143 -12.49 8.36 13.53
C VAL A 143 -13.87 7.71 13.36
N SER A 144 -13.87 6.46 12.87
CA SER A 144 -15.09 5.66 12.78
C SER A 144 -15.50 5.13 14.17
N PRO A 145 -16.77 5.24 14.57
CA PRO A 145 -17.24 4.64 15.82
C PRO A 145 -17.27 3.11 15.77
N TYR A 146 -17.19 2.51 14.59
CA TYR A 146 -17.31 1.05 14.40
C TYR A 146 -15.96 0.33 14.40
N TRP A 147 -14.90 1.00 13.98
CA TRP A 147 -13.56 0.42 13.91
C TRP A 147 -12.50 1.51 13.99
N HIS A 148 -11.77 1.54 15.10
CA HIS A 148 -10.83 2.62 15.41
C HIS A 148 -9.61 2.16 16.23
N PRO A 149 -8.88 1.12 15.82
CA PRO A 149 -7.65 0.73 16.52
C PRO A 149 -6.67 1.88 16.48
N MET A 150 -6.37 2.46 17.65
CA MET A 150 -5.70 3.76 17.79
C MET A 150 -4.34 3.81 17.07
N ALA A 151 -3.48 2.82 17.30
CA ALA A 151 -2.15 2.77 16.71
C ALA A 151 -2.20 2.69 15.17
N TYR A 152 -3.16 1.92 14.64
CA TYR A 152 -3.37 1.79 13.21
C TYR A 152 -3.84 3.11 12.58
N VAL A 153 -4.93 3.67 13.09
CA VAL A 153 -5.51 4.93 12.55
C VAL A 153 -4.49 6.05 12.63
N ALA A 154 -3.78 6.20 13.77
CA ALA A 154 -2.74 7.21 13.92
C ALA A 154 -1.58 7.01 12.90
N SER A 155 -1.15 5.76 12.67
CA SER A 155 -0.10 5.47 11.69
C SER A 155 -0.52 5.78 10.25
N LYS A 156 -1.80 5.52 9.92
CA LYS A 156 -2.35 5.83 8.60
C LYS A 156 -2.59 7.34 8.40
N ALA A 157 -3.02 8.05 9.45
CA ALA A 157 -3.09 9.51 9.43
C ALA A 157 -1.72 10.15 9.18
N ALA A 158 -0.66 9.64 9.82
CA ALA A 158 0.72 10.08 9.54
C ALA A 158 1.13 9.82 8.08
N GLN A 159 0.68 8.71 7.49
CA GLN A 159 0.91 8.38 6.08
C GLN A 159 0.19 9.36 5.14
N ASN A 160 -1.07 9.73 5.43
CA ASN A 160 -1.84 10.71 4.66
C ASN A 160 -1.17 12.10 4.69
N VAL A 161 -0.68 12.52 5.86
CA VAL A 161 0.07 13.77 6.00
C VAL A 161 1.37 13.73 5.20
N MET A 162 2.10 12.60 5.21
CA MET A 162 3.29 12.40 4.39
C MET A 162 2.97 12.57 2.90
N THR A 163 1.89 11.96 2.42
CA THR A 163 1.44 12.08 1.02
C THR A 163 1.19 13.55 0.66
N SER A 164 0.42 14.25 1.47
CA SER A 164 0.08 15.66 1.23
C SER A 164 1.32 16.57 1.19
N ILE A 165 2.28 16.37 2.12
CA ILE A 165 3.53 17.14 2.15
C ILE A 165 4.37 16.82 0.92
N MET A 166 4.60 15.53 0.60
CA MET A 166 5.41 15.14 -0.55
C MET A 166 4.78 15.60 -1.86
N ALA A 167 3.47 15.52 -2.02
CA ALA A 167 2.76 15.98 -3.21
C ALA A 167 2.99 17.48 -3.44
N MET A 168 2.82 18.31 -2.40
CA MET A 168 3.07 19.75 -2.46
C MET A 168 4.55 20.06 -2.78
N GLU A 169 5.50 19.35 -2.17
CA GLU A 169 6.93 19.54 -2.42
C GLU A 169 7.33 19.11 -3.84
N PHE A 170 6.76 18.02 -4.33
CA PHE A 170 7.00 17.53 -5.70
C PHE A 170 6.54 18.56 -6.73
N GLU A 171 5.38 19.17 -6.54
CA GLU A 171 4.90 20.25 -7.41
C GLU A 171 5.82 21.47 -7.33
N LYS A 172 6.10 21.95 -6.12
CA LYS A 172 6.95 23.14 -5.92
C LYS A 172 8.35 22.97 -6.50
N LYS A 173 8.91 21.76 -6.45
CA LYS A 173 10.26 21.44 -6.94
C LYS A 173 10.27 20.85 -8.35
N GLN A 174 9.10 20.70 -8.98
CA GLN A 174 8.94 20.06 -10.29
C GLN A 174 9.54 18.65 -10.35
N ILE A 175 9.42 17.91 -9.25
CA ILE A 175 9.82 16.51 -9.17
C ILE A 175 8.83 15.68 -9.99
N PRO A 176 9.28 14.91 -11.01
CA PRO A 176 8.41 14.23 -11.94
C PRO A 176 7.87 12.89 -11.35
N VAL A 177 7.35 12.94 -10.14
CA VAL A 177 6.75 11.80 -9.44
C VAL A 177 5.38 12.21 -8.96
N GLU A 178 4.40 11.35 -9.15
CA GLU A 178 3.06 11.50 -8.62
C GLU A 178 2.90 10.66 -7.35
N ILE A 179 2.26 11.22 -6.32
CA ILE A 179 1.96 10.52 -5.07
C ILE A 179 0.53 10.80 -4.64
N PHE A 180 -0.21 9.76 -4.27
CA PHE A 180 -1.60 9.85 -3.82
C PHE A 180 -2.00 8.66 -2.94
N ASP A 181 -3.13 8.81 -2.27
CA ASP A 181 -3.67 7.84 -1.33
C ASP A 181 -4.95 7.21 -1.87
N ILE A 182 -5.15 5.92 -1.59
CA ILE A 182 -6.41 5.22 -1.88
C ILE A 182 -6.92 4.57 -0.59
N HIS A 183 -8.18 4.87 -0.24
CA HIS A 183 -8.93 4.16 0.78
C HIS A 183 -9.74 3.03 0.12
N PRO A 184 -9.44 1.76 0.42
CA PRO A 184 -10.11 0.64 -0.23
C PRO A 184 -11.53 0.36 0.30
N GLY A 185 -11.93 0.97 1.41
CA GLY A 185 -13.09 0.56 2.18
C GLY A 185 -12.82 -0.68 3.04
N ALA A 186 -13.82 -1.10 3.80
CA ALA A 186 -13.74 -2.33 4.59
C ALA A 186 -13.57 -3.54 3.65
N THR A 187 -12.49 -4.30 3.83
CA THR A 187 -12.13 -5.41 2.93
C THR A 187 -11.86 -6.67 3.75
N CYS A 188 -12.47 -7.78 3.39
CA CYS A 188 -12.33 -9.07 4.06
C CYS A 188 -10.90 -9.61 3.91
N THR A 189 -10.06 -9.35 4.91
CA THR A 189 -8.64 -9.76 4.92
C THR A 189 -8.21 -10.17 6.34
N ASP A 190 -7.02 -10.73 6.45
CA ASP A 190 -6.41 -11.04 7.76
C ASP A 190 -6.26 -9.79 8.65
N LEU A 191 -6.14 -8.59 8.05
CA LEU A 191 -5.94 -7.34 8.80
C LEU A 191 -7.13 -7.00 9.70
N ASN A 192 -8.35 -7.40 9.32
CA ASN A 192 -9.57 -7.17 10.08
C ASN A 192 -10.27 -8.49 10.46
N ASN A 193 -9.48 -9.56 10.72
CA ASN A 193 -9.98 -10.88 11.09
C ASN A 193 -11.05 -11.44 10.13
N HIS A 194 -10.88 -11.19 8.82
CA HIS A 194 -11.80 -11.63 7.76
C HIS A 194 -13.23 -11.13 7.94
N TYR A 195 -13.39 -9.92 8.46
CA TYR A 195 -14.72 -9.32 8.58
C TYR A 195 -15.44 -9.32 7.22
N SER A 196 -16.62 -9.94 7.18
CA SER A 196 -17.46 -10.11 5.98
C SER A 196 -18.88 -9.58 6.17
N GLY A 197 -19.07 -8.68 7.15
CA GLY A 197 -20.36 -8.05 7.42
C GLY A 197 -20.74 -6.95 6.42
N PRO A 198 -21.80 -6.18 6.70
CA PRO A 198 -22.25 -5.08 5.85
C PRO A 198 -21.12 -4.11 5.50
N GLY A 199 -21.08 -3.66 4.25
CA GLY A 199 -20.05 -2.74 3.74
C GLY A 199 -18.67 -3.37 3.51
N SER A 200 -18.49 -4.68 3.76
CA SER A 200 -17.23 -5.37 3.46
C SER A 200 -17.18 -5.83 2.02
N HIS A 201 -16.01 -5.70 1.41
CA HIS A 201 -15.73 -6.09 0.02
C HIS A 201 -14.71 -7.22 -0.04
N GLN A 202 -14.73 -7.99 -1.14
CA GLN A 202 -13.72 -9.01 -1.40
C GLN A 202 -12.43 -8.37 -1.93
N PRO A 203 -11.24 -8.89 -1.57
CA PRO A 203 -9.96 -8.35 -2.03
C PRO A 203 -9.83 -8.24 -3.55
N ASP A 204 -10.41 -9.19 -4.31
CA ASP A 204 -10.42 -9.20 -5.77
C ASP A 204 -11.10 -7.94 -6.35
N VAL A 205 -12.30 -7.60 -5.84
CA VAL A 205 -13.04 -6.41 -6.26
C VAL A 205 -12.25 -5.12 -5.95
N ILE A 206 -11.58 -5.09 -4.81
CA ILE A 206 -10.75 -3.95 -4.40
C ILE A 206 -9.51 -3.84 -5.29
N GLY A 207 -8.83 -4.96 -5.56
CA GLY A 207 -7.68 -4.99 -6.46
C GLY A 207 -8.01 -4.50 -7.87
N GLU A 208 -9.18 -4.90 -8.40
CA GLU A 208 -9.69 -4.42 -9.68
C GLU A 208 -9.89 -2.90 -9.69
N LYS A 209 -10.57 -2.34 -8.69
CA LYS A 209 -10.83 -0.90 -8.59
C LYS A 209 -9.54 -0.10 -8.43
N ILE A 210 -8.59 -0.56 -7.61
CA ILE A 210 -7.29 0.11 -7.46
C ILE A 210 -6.54 0.09 -8.79
N ALA A 211 -6.52 -1.03 -9.49
CA ALA A 211 -5.90 -1.13 -10.80
C ALA A 211 -6.58 -0.22 -11.84
N ALA A 212 -7.90 -0.03 -11.76
CA ALA A 212 -8.63 0.91 -12.61
C ALA A 212 -8.20 2.36 -12.35
N VAL A 213 -8.12 2.80 -11.09
CA VAL A 213 -7.61 4.14 -10.72
C VAL A 213 -6.18 4.34 -11.22
N VAL A 214 -5.30 3.34 -11.04
CA VAL A 214 -3.91 3.42 -11.52
C VAL A 214 -3.84 3.59 -13.05
N ASN A 215 -4.80 3.04 -13.79
CA ASN A 215 -4.79 3.00 -15.25
C ASN A 215 -5.76 3.99 -15.91
N ASP A 216 -6.44 4.87 -15.18
CA ASP A 216 -7.45 5.78 -15.71
C ASP A 216 -6.88 6.93 -16.56
N GLY A 217 -5.55 7.10 -16.55
CA GLY A 217 -4.85 8.14 -17.29
C GLY A 217 -4.96 9.55 -16.69
N GLN A 218 -5.57 9.68 -15.52
CA GLN A 218 -5.66 10.94 -14.80
C GLN A 218 -4.44 11.18 -13.90
N ARG A 219 -4.27 12.44 -13.52
CA ARG A 219 -3.27 12.85 -12.54
C ARG A 219 -3.93 13.01 -11.18
N HIS A 220 -3.40 12.28 -10.20
CA HIS A 220 -3.95 12.22 -8.83
C HIS A 220 -3.00 12.82 -7.78
N GLN A 221 -2.20 13.81 -8.16
CA GLN A 221 -1.19 14.38 -7.25
C GLN A 221 -1.78 14.92 -5.96
N GLY A 222 -1.52 14.24 -4.84
CA GLY A 222 -2.00 14.63 -3.52
C GLY A 222 -3.44 14.24 -3.22
N ASP A 223 -4.11 13.54 -4.13
CA ASP A 223 -5.50 13.11 -3.94
C ASP A 223 -5.62 12.05 -2.83
N PHE A 224 -6.74 12.09 -2.15
CA PHE A 224 -7.21 11.01 -1.29
C PHE A 224 -8.47 10.42 -1.93
N ILE A 225 -8.36 9.22 -2.49
CA ILE A 225 -9.41 8.58 -3.29
C ILE A 225 -10.11 7.52 -2.43
N GLU A 226 -11.39 7.70 -2.18
CA GLU A 226 -12.23 6.70 -1.52
C GLU A 226 -12.95 5.84 -2.57
N LEU A 227 -12.66 4.53 -2.57
CA LEU A 227 -13.34 3.60 -3.48
C LEU A 227 -14.79 3.33 -3.07
N TYR A 228 -15.06 3.46 -1.78
CA TYR A 228 -16.38 3.32 -1.17
C TYR A 228 -16.51 4.37 -0.06
N PRO A 229 -16.87 5.61 -0.42
CA PRO A 229 -17.10 6.64 0.58
C PRO A 229 -18.19 6.17 1.54
N ILE A 230 -18.01 6.40 2.84
CA ILE A 230 -19.06 6.19 3.83
C ILE A 230 -20.14 7.22 3.49
N VAL A 231 -21.21 6.77 2.85
CA VAL A 231 -22.41 7.60 2.70
C VAL A 231 -22.97 7.72 4.10
N ASP A 232 -22.90 8.92 4.67
CA ASP A 232 -23.57 9.24 5.93
C ASP A 232 -25.09 9.15 5.63
N GLU A 233 -25.67 7.95 5.78
CA GLU A 233 -27.13 7.79 5.75
C GLU A 233 -27.64 8.49 7.00
N GLY A 234 -27.97 9.78 6.78
CA GLY A 234 -28.53 10.77 7.66
C GLY A 234 -28.81 10.32 9.09
N ARG A 235 -28.12 10.92 10.03
CA ARG A 235 -28.59 11.01 11.40
C ARG A 235 -29.77 12.01 11.39
N ASP A 236 -30.97 11.48 11.17
CA ASP A 236 -32.20 12.15 11.60
C ASP A 236 -32.39 12.00 13.12
#